data_5af62166c072cbff78b343a00d8380aa
#
_entry.id   5af62166c072cbff78b343a00d8380aa
#
_cell.length_a   1.000
_cell.length_b   1.000
_cell.length_c   1.000
_cell.angle_alpha   90.00
_cell.angle_beta   90.00
_cell.angle_gamma   90.00
#
_symmetry.space_group_name_H-M   'P 1'
#
loop_
_entity.id
_entity.type
_entity.pdbx_description
1 polymer ?
#
loop_
_entity_poly.entity_id
_entity_poly.type
_entity_poly.pdbx_seq_one_letter_code
_entity_poly.pdbx_strand_id
1 'polypeptide(L)'
;MKKRSFLKYFAAIGLGGSLLPSELKAFDFDTLDWEREDIWDQLRAGYRLKPDYLNFENGYYCFLPQELLEKYITHIREINYQASHYMRGVQFENKAKSAAALAALVGASPEEVVLTRNTTESLDLIISGYPWEAGDEAIFANQDYGTMQTMFELASKRWGIKTVKVDIPLDPKSDEEVVEVYRKAITPKTKLLMVPHIVNITGHILPVRKIADMAHAQGVEIMLDGAHAVGHFTFSMKDLDCDYYGSSLHKWLSVPLGAGLLFVKKDKISKIQPLLAPGNLNLTSISYLNHIGTHPAATDLTVLDSIAFQEKIGSKRKEERLRFIQKYWSDQVRNVPGIRVNTPEDPVNLWHNK
;
A
#
# COMPACT_ATOMS: atom_id res chain seq x y z
N MET A 1 30.28 8.31 -39.83
CA MET A 1 28.90 7.91 -40.21
C MET A 1 28.34 8.91 -41.20
N LYS A 2 27.91 8.47 -42.41
CA LYS A 2 27.39 9.37 -43.45
C LYS A 2 26.00 9.89 -43.03
N LYS A 3 25.73 11.18 -43.22
CA LYS A 3 24.46 11.85 -42.91
C LYS A 3 23.18 11.08 -43.32
N ARG A 4 23.26 10.31 -44.42
CA ARG A 4 22.16 9.45 -44.92
C ARG A 4 21.87 8.24 -44.02
N SER A 5 22.85 7.72 -43.30
CA SER A 5 22.63 6.60 -42.35
C SER A 5 22.00 7.07 -41.04
N PHE A 6 22.34 8.29 -40.61
CA PHE A 6 21.74 8.91 -39.43
C PHE A 6 20.24 9.19 -39.65
N LEU A 7 19.85 9.73 -40.81
CA LEU A 7 18.46 10.00 -41.18
C LEU A 7 17.63 8.72 -41.34
N LYS A 8 18.25 7.61 -41.83
CA LYS A 8 17.54 6.32 -41.88
C LYS A 8 17.32 5.70 -40.52
N TYR A 9 18.24 5.90 -39.54
CA TYR A 9 18.06 5.48 -38.16
C TYR A 9 16.95 6.29 -37.46
N PHE A 10 16.88 7.60 -37.70
CA PHE A 10 15.82 8.44 -37.14
C PHE A 10 14.44 8.16 -37.77
N ALA A 11 14.37 7.85 -39.05
CA ALA A 11 13.14 7.43 -39.72
C ALA A 11 12.64 6.07 -39.21
N ALA A 12 13.57 5.13 -38.89
CA ALA A 12 13.22 3.82 -38.32
C ALA A 12 12.74 3.93 -36.86
N ILE A 13 13.27 4.88 -36.09
CA ILE A 13 12.80 5.17 -34.70
C ILE A 13 11.47 5.91 -34.73
N GLY A 14 11.26 6.80 -35.72
CA GLY A 14 9.98 7.52 -35.90
C GLY A 14 8.81 6.67 -36.38
N LEU A 15 9.11 5.53 -37.08
CA LEU A 15 8.09 4.58 -37.52
C LEU A 15 7.81 3.46 -36.50
N GLY A 16 8.66 3.29 -35.49
CA GLY A 16 8.41 2.37 -34.35
C GLY A 16 7.47 2.92 -33.27
N GLY A 17 7.09 4.20 -33.39
CA GLY A 17 6.22 4.89 -32.41
C GLY A 17 4.73 4.86 -32.70
N SER A 18 4.27 4.13 -33.72
CA SER A 18 2.84 4.14 -34.10
C SER A 18 2.25 2.77 -34.39
N LEU A 19 2.70 1.75 -33.66
CA LEU A 19 1.93 0.52 -33.49
C LEU A 19 1.35 0.45 -32.07
N LEU A 20 0.71 1.53 -31.64
CA LEU A 20 -0.41 1.39 -30.70
C LEU A 20 -1.53 0.76 -31.52
N PRO A 21 -2.09 -0.37 -31.09
CA PRO A 21 -3.33 -0.83 -31.70
C PRO A 21 -4.32 0.33 -31.55
N SER A 22 -4.81 0.84 -32.67
CA SER A 22 -5.78 1.95 -32.75
C SER A 22 -7.16 1.60 -32.18
N GLU A 23 -7.25 0.55 -31.36
CA GLU A 23 -8.49 0.05 -30.79
C GLU A 23 -8.31 -0.46 -29.34
N LEU A 24 -7.60 0.26 -28.50
CA LEU A 24 -7.93 0.19 -27.07
C LEU A 24 -9.20 1.02 -26.87
N LYS A 25 -10.36 0.44 -27.22
CA LYS A 25 -11.64 1.00 -26.80
C LYS A 25 -11.59 1.12 -25.30
N ALA A 26 -11.75 2.36 -24.79
CA ALA A 26 -11.97 2.57 -23.38
C ALA A 26 -13.09 1.63 -22.95
N PHE A 27 -12.87 0.79 -21.95
CA PHE A 27 -13.90 -0.10 -21.46
C PHE A 27 -15.08 0.73 -20.97
N ASP A 28 -16.26 0.44 -21.50
CA ASP A 28 -17.49 0.91 -20.91
C ASP A 28 -17.85 -0.03 -19.76
N PHE A 29 -17.30 0.26 -18.59
CA PHE A 29 -17.47 -0.54 -17.38
C PHE A 29 -18.93 -0.66 -16.93
N ASP A 30 -19.78 0.31 -17.32
CA ASP A 30 -21.19 0.34 -16.91
C ASP A 30 -22.04 -0.67 -17.70
N THR A 31 -21.56 -1.09 -18.87
CA THR A 31 -22.27 -2.06 -19.72
C THR A 31 -21.80 -3.52 -19.52
N LEU A 32 -20.81 -3.76 -18.65
CA LEU A 32 -20.26 -5.10 -18.43
C LEU A 32 -21.20 -5.96 -17.58
N ASP A 33 -21.45 -7.17 -18.05
CA ASP A 33 -22.10 -8.24 -17.27
C ASP A 33 -21.03 -8.95 -16.41
N TRP A 34 -20.85 -8.50 -15.18
CA TRP A 34 -19.81 -8.95 -14.27
C TRP A 34 -19.99 -10.40 -13.76
N GLU A 35 -21.11 -11.02 -14.00
CA GLU A 35 -21.34 -12.45 -13.71
C GLU A 35 -20.61 -13.37 -14.71
N ARG A 36 -20.17 -12.82 -15.83
CA ARG A 36 -19.50 -13.57 -16.89
C ARG A 36 -17.98 -13.62 -16.67
N GLU A 37 -17.41 -14.81 -16.82
CA GLU A 37 -15.97 -15.04 -16.66
C GLU A 37 -15.11 -14.32 -17.73
N ASP A 38 -15.61 -14.18 -18.96
CA ASP A 38 -14.90 -13.53 -20.07
C ASP A 38 -14.67 -12.02 -19.86
N ILE A 39 -15.39 -11.39 -18.93
CA ILE A 39 -15.13 -10.01 -18.52
C ILE A 39 -13.71 -9.84 -17.95
N TRP A 40 -13.27 -10.82 -17.18
CA TRP A 40 -11.92 -10.79 -16.60
C TRP A 40 -10.85 -10.95 -17.68
N ASP A 41 -11.11 -11.72 -18.74
CA ASP A 41 -10.23 -11.80 -19.91
C ASP A 41 -10.21 -10.46 -20.68
N GLN A 42 -11.34 -9.79 -20.80
CA GLN A 42 -11.41 -8.46 -21.40
C GLN A 42 -10.58 -7.45 -20.58
N LEU A 43 -10.74 -7.43 -19.25
CA LEU A 43 -9.92 -6.57 -18.38
C LEU A 43 -8.43 -6.91 -18.52
N ARG A 44 -8.06 -8.20 -18.58
CA ARG A 44 -6.70 -8.66 -18.81
C ARG A 44 -6.11 -8.13 -20.12
N ALA A 45 -6.91 -8.03 -21.19
CA ALA A 45 -6.47 -7.47 -22.47
C ALA A 45 -6.05 -5.99 -22.37
N GLY A 46 -6.50 -5.25 -21.34
CA GLY A 46 -6.03 -3.90 -21.02
C GLY A 46 -4.61 -3.82 -20.44
N TYR A 47 -3.95 -4.95 -20.21
CA TYR A 47 -2.59 -5.03 -19.66
C TYR A 47 -1.61 -5.57 -20.70
N ARG A 48 -0.43 -4.96 -20.81
CA ARG A 48 0.65 -5.49 -21.65
C ARG A 48 1.54 -6.39 -20.79
N LEU A 49 1.38 -7.69 -20.95
CA LEU A 49 2.11 -8.70 -20.20
C LEU A 49 3.32 -9.22 -21.00
N LYS A 50 4.41 -9.57 -20.30
CA LYS A 50 5.57 -10.22 -20.90
C LYS A 50 5.17 -11.66 -21.31
N PRO A 51 5.32 -12.07 -22.59
CA PRO A 51 4.71 -13.30 -23.08
C PRO A 51 5.40 -14.58 -22.58
N ASP A 52 6.67 -14.50 -22.21
CA ASP A 52 7.50 -15.61 -21.75
C ASP A 52 7.70 -15.62 -20.23
N TYR A 53 6.85 -14.91 -19.49
CA TYR A 53 6.91 -14.81 -18.04
C TYR A 53 5.51 -14.78 -17.42
N LEU A 54 5.25 -15.72 -16.52
CA LEU A 54 4.03 -15.73 -15.71
C LEU A 54 4.30 -15.04 -14.37
N ASN A 55 3.79 -13.84 -14.22
CA ASN A 55 3.94 -13.11 -12.96
C ASN A 55 2.88 -13.56 -11.95
N PHE A 56 3.32 -14.17 -10.86
CA PHE A 56 2.51 -14.47 -9.68
C PHE A 56 2.78 -13.54 -8.50
N GLU A 57 3.60 -12.49 -8.69
CA GLU A 57 4.09 -11.62 -7.61
C GLU A 57 3.61 -10.18 -7.76
N ASN A 58 2.31 -9.98 -8.09
CA ASN A 58 1.70 -8.64 -8.15
C ASN A 58 1.71 -7.93 -6.79
N GLY A 59 1.87 -8.67 -5.71
CA GLY A 59 2.04 -8.12 -4.37
C GLY A 59 3.39 -7.40 -4.15
N TYR A 60 4.42 -7.62 -5.01
CA TYR A 60 5.65 -6.85 -4.99
C TYR A 60 5.50 -5.56 -5.81
N TYR A 61 5.12 -5.70 -7.08
CA TYR A 61 4.78 -4.60 -7.98
C TYR A 61 3.66 -5.04 -8.94
N CYS A 62 2.54 -4.31 -8.94
CA CYS A 62 1.42 -4.61 -9.82
C CYS A 62 1.60 -3.93 -11.18
N PHE A 63 1.25 -4.64 -12.24
CA PHE A 63 1.18 -4.05 -13.57
C PHE A 63 0.24 -2.86 -13.60
N LEU A 64 0.63 -1.82 -14.33
CA LEU A 64 -0.30 -0.76 -14.69
C LEU A 64 -1.13 -1.22 -15.91
N PRO A 65 -2.45 -1.05 -15.90
CA PRO A 65 -3.21 -1.13 -17.13
C PRO A 65 -2.72 -0.05 -18.10
N GLN A 66 -2.79 -0.31 -19.41
CA GLN A 66 -2.26 0.62 -20.41
C GLN A 66 -2.91 2.01 -20.31
N GLU A 67 -4.19 2.08 -19.96
CA GLU A 67 -4.88 3.35 -19.69
C GLU A 67 -4.16 4.19 -18.62
N LEU A 68 -3.79 3.59 -17.50
CA LEU A 68 -3.09 4.29 -16.41
C LEU A 68 -1.65 4.63 -16.80
N LEU A 69 -0.98 3.76 -17.53
CA LEU A 69 0.39 4.01 -18.02
C LEU A 69 0.42 5.23 -18.94
N GLU A 70 -0.52 5.36 -19.88
CA GLU A 70 -0.60 6.51 -20.80
C GLU A 70 -0.93 7.82 -20.06
N LYS A 71 -1.79 7.76 -19.05
CA LYS A 71 -2.06 8.94 -18.20
C LYS A 71 -0.80 9.35 -17.42
N TYR A 72 -0.08 8.40 -16.84
CA TYR A 72 1.19 8.68 -16.16
C TYR A 72 2.22 9.33 -17.09
N ILE A 73 2.37 8.83 -18.32
CA ILE A 73 3.24 9.41 -19.34
C ILE A 73 2.79 10.82 -19.69
N THR A 74 1.48 11.05 -19.79
CA THR A 74 0.90 12.37 -20.04
C THR A 74 1.23 13.35 -18.91
N HIS A 75 1.12 12.94 -17.66
CA HIS A 75 1.51 13.75 -16.50
C HIS A 75 3.00 14.12 -16.54
N ILE A 76 3.88 13.17 -16.91
CA ILE A 76 5.32 13.44 -17.07
C ILE A 76 5.56 14.50 -18.14
N ARG A 77 4.88 14.39 -19.30
CA ARG A 77 5.00 15.36 -20.39
C ARG A 77 4.53 16.74 -19.98
N GLU A 78 3.40 16.82 -19.28
CA GLU A 78 2.81 18.09 -18.83
C GLU A 78 3.69 18.78 -17.77
N ILE A 79 4.20 18.04 -16.79
CA ILE A 79 5.13 18.57 -15.79
C ILE A 79 6.42 19.06 -16.46
N ASN A 80 6.95 18.31 -17.42
CA ASN A 80 8.13 18.72 -18.17
C ASN A 80 7.87 20.00 -18.99
N TYR A 81 6.68 20.15 -19.57
CA TYR A 81 6.28 21.35 -20.31
C TYR A 81 6.18 22.58 -19.40
N GLN A 82 5.56 22.44 -18.22
CA GLN A 82 5.39 23.54 -17.27
C GLN A 82 6.67 23.84 -16.45
N ALA A 83 7.55 22.85 -16.29
CA ALA A 83 8.83 22.95 -15.57
C ALA A 83 8.70 23.57 -14.16
N SER A 84 9.46 24.65 -13.89
CA SER A 84 9.46 25.32 -12.57
C SER A 84 8.11 25.95 -12.20
N HIS A 85 7.27 26.31 -13.17
CA HIS A 85 5.93 26.83 -12.87
C HIS A 85 5.10 25.78 -12.12
N TYR A 86 5.06 24.55 -12.65
CA TYR A 86 4.39 23.43 -11.97
C TYR A 86 5.00 23.17 -10.59
N MET A 87 6.31 23.02 -10.52
CA MET A 87 7.03 22.61 -9.30
C MET A 87 7.00 23.67 -8.19
N ARG A 88 6.83 24.96 -8.50
CA ARG A 88 6.78 26.04 -7.48
C ARG A 88 5.38 26.34 -6.97
N GLY A 89 4.33 25.93 -7.66
CA GLY A 89 2.95 26.27 -7.30
C GLY A 89 1.99 25.10 -7.43
N VAL A 90 1.74 24.67 -8.64
CA VAL A 90 0.66 23.73 -8.99
C VAL A 90 0.78 22.36 -8.28
N GLN A 91 2.00 21.85 -8.08
CA GLN A 91 2.22 20.55 -7.45
C GLN A 91 1.61 20.44 -6.05
N PHE A 92 1.64 21.50 -5.26
CA PHE A 92 1.17 21.44 -3.86
C PHE A 92 -0.33 21.23 -3.78
N GLU A 93 -1.09 21.93 -4.62
CA GLU A 93 -2.55 21.77 -4.72
C GLU A 93 -2.90 20.35 -5.22
N ASN A 94 -2.22 19.88 -6.26
CA ASN A 94 -2.46 18.55 -6.82
C ASN A 94 -2.10 17.43 -5.83
N LYS A 95 -0.99 17.55 -5.11
CA LYS A 95 -0.62 16.62 -4.06
C LYS A 95 -1.66 16.57 -2.93
N ALA A 96 -2.19 17.74 -2.54
CA ALA A 96 -3.26 17.81 -1.55
C ALA A 96 -4.56 17.16 -2.04
N LYS A 97 -4.94 17.33 -3.31
CA LYS A 97 -6.09 16.63 -3.93
C LYS A 97 -5.91 15.12 -3.91
N SER A 98 -4.72 14.64 -4.27
CA SER A 98 -4.42 13.20 -4.25
C SER A 98 -4.44 12.63 -2.83
N ALA A 99 -3.92 13.35 -1.83
CA ALA A 99 -3.98 12.95 -0.43
C ALA A 99 -5.43 12.91 0.09
N ALA A 100 -6.26 13.90 -0.28
CA ALA A 100 -7.67 13.93 0.10
C ALA A 100 -8.48 12.79 -0.52
N ALA A 101 -8.21 12.45 -1.79
CA ALA A 101 -8.85 11.31 -2.45
C ALA A 101 -8.44 9.98 -1.80
N LEU A 102 -7.17 9.82 -1.43
CA LEU A 102 -6.71 8.65 -0.67
C LEU A 102 -7.36 8.57 0.72
N ALA A 103 -7.47 9.69 1.42
CA ALA A 103 -8.15 9.74 2.71
C ALA A 103 -9.60 9.27 2.58
N ALA A 104 -10.32 9.73 1.56
CA ALA A 104 -11.69 9.28 1.27
C ALA A 104 -11.73 7.77 0.95
N LEU A 105 -10.80 7.26 0.13
CA LEU A 105 -10.72 5.84 -0.23
C LEU A 105 -10.56 4.93 1.00
N VAL A 106 -9.77 5.36 1.99
CA VAL A 106 -9.49 4.56 3.21
C VAL A 106 -10.31 4.97 4.42
N GLY A 107 -11.34 5.81 4.26
CA GLY A 107 -12.23 6.24 5.34
C GLY A 107 -11.55 7.03 6.47
N ALA A 108 -10.58 7.88 6.11
CA ALA A 108 -9.84 8.76 7.01
C ALA A 108 -10.19 10.24 6.78
N SER A 109 -9.79 11.11 7.70
CA SER A 109 -9.81 12.56 7.47
C SER A 109 -8.63 12.99 6.59
N PRO A 110 -8.81 13.95 5.66
CA PRO A 110 -7.69 14.51 4.89
C PRO A 110 -6.55 15.09 5.74
N GLU A 111 -6.84 15.49 6.98
CA GLU A 111 -5.87 16.01 7.92
C GLU A 111 -4.98 14.92 8.55
N GLU A 112 -5.30 13.65 8.33
CA GLU A 112 -4.62 12.49 8.89
C GLU A 112 -3.82 11.70 7.84
N VAL A 113 -3.85 12.13 6.58
CA VAL A 113 -3.23 11.38 5.46
C VAL A 113 -2.26 12.26 4.68
N VAL A 114 -1.08 11.70 4.41
CA VAL A 114 -0.11 12.28 3.46
C VAL A 114 0.40 11.22 2.49
N LEU A 115 0.80 11.69 1.30
CA LEU A 115 1.51 10.88 0.32
C LEU A 115 2.98 10.72 0.75
N THR A 116 3.43 9.48 0.75
CA THR A 116 4.84 9.09 0.88
C THR A 116 5.28 8.37 -0.39
N ARG A 117 6.49 7.81 -0.42
CA ARG A 117 6.97 7.05 -1.59
C ARG A 117 6.62 5.57 -1.53
N ASN A 118 6.41 5.01 -0.36
CA ASN A 118 6.08 3.60 -0.12
C ASN A 118 5.79 3.35 1.37
N THR A 119 5.41 2.11 1.71
CA THR A 119 5.20 1.67 3.10
C THR A 119 6.45 1.83 3.95
N THR A 120 7.62 1.48 3.42
CA THR A 120 8.90 1.56 4.16
C THR A 120 9.13 2.97 4.68
N GLU A 121 9.04 3.98 3.82
CA GLU A 121 9.15 5.37 4.25
C GLU A 121 8.09 5.74 5.30
N SER A 122 6.84 5.32 5.08
CA SER A 122 5.73 5.63 5.99
C SER A 122 5.98 5.09 7.41
N LEU A 123 6.37 3.81 7.51
CA LEU A 123 6.57 3.15 8.79
C LEU A 123 7.92 3.55 9.43
N ASP A 124 8.97 3.73 8.63
CA ASP A 124 10.26 4.22 9.12
C ASP A 124 10.14 5.63 9.71
N LEU A 125 9.29 6.47 9.13
CA LEU A 125 8.99 7.79 9.65
C LEU A 125 8.38 7.70 11.05
N ILE A 126 7.44 6.79 11.27
CA ILE A 126 6.85 6.57 12.60
C ILE A 126 7.89 5.98 13.55
N ILE A 127 8.57 4.89 13.17
CA ILE A 127 9.56 4.21 14.04
C ILE A 127 10.69 5.17 14.43
N SER A 128 11.21 5.96 13.47
CA SER A 128 12.29 6.91 13.74
C SER A 128 11.85 8.15 14.49
N GLY A 129 10.63 8.62 14.25
CA GLY A 129 10.08 9.83 14.85
C GLY A 129 9.39 9.61 16.20
N TYR A 130 9.19 8.36 16.60
CA TYR A 130 8.57 8.03 17.89
C TYR A 130 9.45 8.48 19.06
N PRO A 131 8.90 9.07 20.12
CA PRO A 131 9.67 9.60 21.26
C PRO A 131 10.10 8.45 22.20
N TRP A 132 11.00 7.62 21.72
CA TRP A 132 11.54 6.48 22.46
C TRP A 132 12.37 6.90 23.67
N GLU A 133 12.19 6.17 24.76
CA GLU A 133 13.07 6.20 25.92
C GLU A 133 13.85 4.87 26.03
N ALA A 134 15.06 4.93 26.60
CA ALA A 134 15.86 3.71 26.79
C ALA A 134 15.12 2.70 27.67
N GLY A 135 14.98 1.49 27.19
CA GLY A 135 14.26 0.42 27.86
C GLY A 135 12.78 0.29 27.49
N ASP A 136 12.21 1.21 26.67
CA ASP A 136 10.91 1.02 26.03
C ASP A 136 10.91 -0.25 25.17
N GLU A 137 9.74 -0.84 24.96
CA GLU A 137 9.60 -2.05 24.19
C GLU A 137 8.70 -1.82 22.95
N ALA A 138 9.13 -2.38 21.81
CA ALA A 138 8.34 -2.50 20.60
C ALA A 138 8.08 -3.98 20.28
N ILE A 139 6.83 -4.33 19.96
CA ILE A 139 6.44 -5.70 19.62
C ILE A 139 6.11 -5.78 18.13
N PHE A 140 6.60 -6.81 17.46
CA PHE A 140 6.27 -7.15 16.07
C PHE A 140 6.40 -8.66 15.85
N ALA A 141 5.86 -9.17 14.74
CA ALA A 141 5.86 -10.59 14.46
C ALA A 141 7.09 -11.03 13.63
N ASN A 142 7.47 -12.31 13.76
CA ASN A 142 8.44 -12.92 12.86
C ASN A 142 7.97 -12.96 11.39
N GLN A 143 6.65 -12.87 11.17
CA GLN A 143 6.03 -12.81 9.84
C GLN A 143 5.95 -11.38 9.27
N ASP A 144 6.34 -10.36 10.02
CA ASP A 144 6.43 -9.00 9.52
C ASP A 144 7.53 -8.84 8.46
N TYR A 145 7.37 -7.84 7.60
CA TYR A 145 8.34 -7.57 6.55
C TYR A 145 9.74 -7.32 7.10
N GLY A 146 10.74 -8.06 6.60
CA GLY A 146 12.10 -8.09 7.16
C GLY A 146 12.76 -6.71 7.29
N THR A 147 12.51 -5.78 6.34
CA THR A 147 13.04 -4.42 6.44
C THR A 147 12.49 -3.67 7.65
N MET A 148 11.22 -3.88 8.00
CA MET A 148 10.63 -3.24 9.19
C MET A 148 11.20 -3.85 10.48
N GLN A 149 11.42 -5.16 10.50
CA GLN A 149 12.13 -5.81 11.64
C GLN A 149 13.53 -5.18 11.82
N THR A 150 14.27 -5.03 10.72
CA THR A 150 15.61 -4.39 10.75
C THR A 150 15.53 -2.93 11.18
N MET A 151 14.46 -2.21 10.84
CA MET A 151 14.27 -0.83 11.31
C MET A 151 14.09 -0.76 12.83
N PHE A 152 13.35 -1.68 13.45
CA PHE A 152 13.26 -1.77 14.91
C PHE A 152 14.60 -2.16 15.56
N GLU A 153 15.40 -3.02 14.93
CA GLU A 153 16.76 -3.33 15.38
C GLU A 153 17.67 -2.09 15.32
N LEU A 154 17.50 -1.25 14.29
CA LEU A 154 18.20 0.03 14.18
C LEU A 154 17.74 1.01 15.28
N ALA A 155 16.44 1.08 15.56
CA ALA A 155 15.87 1.86 16.64
C ALA A 155 16.43 1.41 18.01
N SER A 156 16.55 0.08 18.21
CA SER A 156 17.19 -0.47 19.41
C SER A 156 18.63 0.01 19.60
N LYS A 157 19.42 0.04 18.52
CA LYS A 157 20.79 0.55 18.57
C LYS A 157 20.89 2.06 18.82
N ARG A 158 19.92 2.83 18.30
CA ARG A 158 19.91 4.30 18.38
C ARG A 158 19.42 4.81 19.74
N TRP A 159 18.34 4.20 20.25
CA TRP A 159 17.60 4.73 21.41
C TRP A 159 17.54 3.76 22.59
N GLY A 160 18.17 2.58 22.49
CA GLY A 160 18.22 1.60 23.57
C GLY A 160 16.88 0.92 23.87
N ILE A 161 15.94 0.91 22.90
CA ILE A 161 14.69 0.18 23.04
C ILE A 161 14.93 -1.33 22.96
N LYS A 162 13.98 -2.10 23.46
CA LYS A 162 13.95 -3.56 23.32
C LYS A 162 12.93 -3.98 22.27
N THR A 163 13.33 -4.92 21.44
CA THR A 163 12.45 -5.55 20.45
C THR A 163 11.93 -6.89 20.99
N VAL A 164 10.63 -7.11 20.87
CA VAL A 164 9.97 -8.35 21.25
C VAL A 164 9.33 -8.95 20.01
N LYS A 165 9.75 -10.15 19.61
CA LYS A 165 9.21 -10.84 18.45
C LYS A 165 8.18 -11.88 18.87
N VAL A 166 7.05 -11.91 18.16
CA VAL A 166 5.99 -12.90 18.36
C VAL A 166 5.80 -13.74 17.11
N ASP A 167 5.18 -14.92 17.25
CA ASP A 167 4.86 -15.80 16.13
C ASP A 167 3.35 -15.86 15.90
N ILE A 168 2.90 -15.39 14.73
CA ILE A 168 1.50 -15.49 14.32
C ILE A 168 1.21 -16.94 13.92
N PRO A 169 0.15 -17.58 14.46
CA PRO A 169 -0.24 -18.92 14.04
C PRO A 169 -0.53 -18.99 12.54
N LEU A 170 -0.03 -20.01 11.84
CA LEU A 170 -0.28 -20.20 10.41
C LEU A 170 -1.71 -20.67 10.12
N ASP A 171 -2.35 -21.33 11.07
CA ASP A 171 -3.71 -21.85 10.97
C ASP A 171 -4.44 -21.62 12.30
N PRO A 172 -4.73 -20.33 12.66
CA PRO A 172 -5.43 -20.02 13.89
C PRO A 172 -6.87 -20.53 13.82
N LYS A 173 -7.40 -21.00 14.94
CA LYS A 173 -8.78 -21.47 15.03
C LYS A 173 -9.77 -20.35 15.36
N SER A 174 -9.26 -19.21 15.79
CA SER A 174 -10.06 -18.01 16.05
C SER A 174 -9.18 -16.75 15.98
N ASP A 175 -9.82 -15.59 15.86
CA ASP A 175 -9.18 -14.28 16.00
C ASP A 175 -8.47 -14.13 17.34
N GLU A 176 -9.08 -14.69 18.39
CA GLU A 176 -8.59 -14.59 19.77
C GLU A 176 -7.23 -15.26 19.94
N GLU A 177 -6.94 -16.34 19.19
CA GLU A 177 -5.60 -16.94 19.19
C GLU A 177 -4.55 -15.96 18.70
N VAL A 178 -4.87 -15.18 17.66
CA VAL A 178 -3.96 -14.15 17.12
C VAL A 178 -3.82 -12.98 18.09
N VAL A 179 -4.93 -12.50 18.65
CA VAL A 179 -4.95 -11.41 19.65
C VAL A 179 -4.13 -11.80 20.88
N GLU A 180 -4.27 -13.04 21.34
CA GLU A 180 -3.60 -13.52 22.54
C GLU A 180 -2.08 -13.63 22.37
N VAL A 181 -1.59 -13.86 21.16
CA VAL A 181 -0.15 -13.81 20.85
C VAL A 181 0.46 -12.46 21.20
N TYR A 182 -0.19 -11.38 20.78
CA TYR A 182 0.25 -10.02 21.10
C TYR A 182 0.02 -9.67 22.57
N ARG A 183 -1.15 -10.03 23.13
CA ARG A 183 -1.50 -9.78 24.53
C ARG A 183 -0.45 -10.29 25.50
N LYS A 184 0.00 -11.54 25.33
CA LYS A 184 0.99 -12.19 26.18
C LYS A 184 2.37 -11.53 26.13
N ALA A 185 2.68 -10.85 25.02
CA ALA A 185 3.96 -10.20 24.83
C ALA A 185 4.02 -8.79 25.43
N ILE A 186 2.86 -8.17 25.71
CA ILE A 186 2.79 -6.80 26.27
C ILE A 186 3.27 -6.80 27.71
N THR A 187 4.14 -5.84 28.02
CA THR A 187 4.61 -5.51 29.38
C THR A 187 4.32 -4.04 29.70
N PRO A 188 4.52 -3.57 30.95
CA PRO A 188 4.40 -2.15 31.29
C PRO A 188 5.38 -1.22 30.54
N LYS A 189 6.38 -1.77 29.84
CA LYS A 189 7.35 -1.04 29.03
C LYS A 189 7.00 -0.98 27.56
N THR A 190 6.00 -1.74 27.11
CA THR A 190 5.58 -1.78 25.71
C THR A 190 4.93 -0.44 25.34
N LYS A 191 5.39 0.16 24.25
CA LYS A 191 4.89 1.44 23.72
C LYS A 191 4.20 1.31 22.38
N LEU A 192 4.70 0.44 21.52
CA LEU A 192 4.23 0.32 20.15
C LEU A 192 4.15 -1.16 19.73
N LEU A 193 2.99 -1.53 19.18
CA LEU A 193 2.82 -2.75 18.40
C LEU A 193 2.90 -2.42 16.91
N MET A 194 3.70 -3.16 16.15
CA MET A 194 3.53 -3.24 14.69
C MET A 194 2.80 -4.53 14.34
N VAL A 195 1.78 -4.40 13.49
CA VAL A 195 0.94 -5.52 13.07
C VAL A 195 0.71 -5.45 11.56
N PRO A 196 0.95 -6.51 10.78
CA PRO A 196 0.60 -6.51 9.37
C PRO A 196 -0.91 -6.59 9.21
N HIS A 197 -1.48 -5.72 8.37
CA HIS A 197 -2.90 -5.79 8.06
C HIS A 197 -3.22 -7.07 7.26
N ILE A 198 -2.29 -7.43 6.37
CA ILE A 198 -2.25 -8.74 5.70
C ILE A 198 -0.81 -9.23 5.69
N VAL A 199 -0.60 -10.44 6.15
CA VAL A 199 0.72 -11.08 6.17
C VAL A 199 1.15 -11.40 4.73
N ASN A 200 2.19 -10.75 4.23
CA ASN A 200 2.64 -10.87 2.84
C ASN A 200 3.05 -12.29 2.43
N ILE A 201 3.52 -13.12 3.37
CA ILE A 201 3.99 -14.48 3.11
C ILE A 201 2.83 -15.47 2.98
N THR A 202 1.75 -15.27 3.75
CA THR A 202 0.65 -16.22 3.86
C THR A 202 -0.67 -15.72 3.26
N GLY A 203 -0.82 -14.40 3.07
CA GLY A 203 -2.09 -13.78 2.68
C GLY A 203 -3.12 -13.74 3.81
N HIS A 204 -2.74 -14.06 5.06
CA HIS A 204 -3.64 -14.00 6.21
C HIS A 204 -3.96 -12.53 6.54
N ILE A 205 -5.24 -12.16 6.49
CA ILE A 205 -5.75 -10.87 6.94
C ILE A 205 -5.95 -10.98 8.45
N LEU A 206 -5.25 -10.15 9.22
CA LEU A 206 -5.29 -10.22 10.68
C LEU A 206 -6.51 -9.47 11.26
N PRO A 207 -7.00 -9.88 12.45
CA PRO A 207 -8.09 -9.22 13.15
C PRO A 207 -7.61 -7.91 13.82
N VAL A 208 -7.14 -6.96 12.99
CA VAL A 208 -6.41 -5.77 13.44
C VAL A 208 -7.23 -4.89 14.38
N ARG A 209 -8.57 -4.80 14.20
CA ARG A 209 -9.44 -4.06 15.13
C ARG A 209 -9.40 -4.67 16.54
N LYS A 210 -9.54 -5.98 16.66
CA LYS A 210 -9.48 -6.67 17.95
C LYS A 210 -8.11 -6.52 18.62
N ILE A 211 -7.03 -6.53 17.81
CA ILE A 211 -5.68 -6.29 18.30
C ILE A 211 -5.52 -4.84 18.77
N ALA A 212 -6.08 -3.86 18.03
CA ALA A 212 -6.07 -2.46 18.42
C ALA A 212 -6.83 -2.22 19.74
N ASP A 213 -8.05 -2.75 19.86
CA ASP A 213 -8.84 -2.66 21.10
C ASP A 213 -8.08 -3.25 22.31
N MET A 214 -7.43 -4.40 22.10
CA MET A 214 -6.63 -5.06 23.12
C MET A 214 -5.39 -4.24 23.51
N ALA A 215 -4.69 -3.66 22.54
CA ALA A 215 -3.50 -2.84 22.77
C ALA A 215 -3.86 -1.54 23.50
N HIS A 216 -4.87 -0.82 23.02
CA HIS A 216 -5.35 0.41 23.63
C HIS A 216 -5.85 0.21 25.07
N ALA A 217 -6.50 -0.91 25.37
CA ALA A 217 -6.91 -1.25 26.73
C ALA A 217 -5.74 -1.40 27.71
N GLN A 218 -4.51 -1.60 27.18
CA GLN A 218 -3.26 -1.68 27.94
C GLN A 218 -2.39 -0.43 27.79
N GLY A 219 -2.90 0.64 27.15
CA GLY A 219 -2.17 1.89 26.94
C GLY A 219 -1.06 1.81 25.89
N VAL A 220 -1.11 0.82 25.00
CA VAL A 220 -0.11 0.57 23.93
C VAL A 220 -0.65 1.08 22.60
N GLU A 221 0.16 1.81 21.85
CA GLU A 221 -0.19 2.29 20.51
C GLU A 221 0.04 1.21 19.46
N ILE A 222 -0.73 1.30 18.37
CA ILE A 222 -0.67 0.32 17.28
C ILE A 222 -0.36 0.98 15.94
N MET A 223 0.64 0.44 15.25
CA MET A 223 1.02 0.78 13.89
C MET A 223 0.74 -0.41 12.96
N LEU A 224 -0.01 -0.16 11.90
CA LEU A 224 -0.36 -1.20 10.93
C LEU A 224 0.52 -1.11 9.68
N ASP A 225 1.13 -2.24 9.31
CA ASP A 225 1.71 -2.42 7.98
C ASP A 225 0.60 -2.83 7.00
N GLY A 226 0.11 -1.84 6.28
CA GLY A 226 -0.92 -1.98 5.25
C GLY A 226 -0.38 -2.10 3.83
N ALA A 227 0.89 -2.48 3.66
CA ALA A 227 1.56 -2.53 2.35
C ALA A 227 0.75 -3.27 1.28
N HIS A 228 -0.04 -4.26 1.68
CA HIS A 228 -0.82 -5.12 0.79
C HIS A 228 -2.34 -4.88 0.86
N ALA A 229 -2.83 -3.89 1.59
CA ALA A 229 -4.27 -3.77 1.85
C ALA A 229 -4.99 -2.76 0.95
N VAL A 230 -4.41 -1.56 0.75
CA VAL A 230 -5.05 -0.49 -0.04
C VAL A 230 -5.22 -0.92 -1.50
N GLY A 231 -6.46 -0.90 -1.97
CA GLY A 231 -6.83 -1.38 -3.30
C GLY A 231 -6.91 -2.90 -3.45
N HIS A 232 -6.70 -3.68 -2.38
CA HIS A 232 -6.81 -5.14 -2.37
C HIS A 232 -8.19 -5.58 -1.88
N PHE A 233 -8.61 -5.07 -0.73
CA PHE A 233 -9.90 -5.30 -0.13
C PHE A 233 -10.43 -4.02 0.53
N THR A 234 -11.71 -4.02 0.92
CA THR A 234 -12.39 -2.84 1.47
C THR A 234 -12.21 -2.77 2.99
N PHE A 235 -11.79 -1.61 3.49
CA PHE A 235 -11.69 -1.32 4.92
C PHE A 235 -11.79 0.21 5.16
N SER A 236 -11.92 0.61 6.42
CA SER A 236 -11.90 2.01 6.84
C SER A 236 -10.93 2.20 8.01
N MET A 237 -10.11 3.26 7.99
CA MET A 237 -9.26 3.62 9.13
C MET A 237 -10.05 3.78 10.42
N LYS A 238 -11.28 4.28 10.30
CA LYS A 238 -12.20 4.43 11.41
C LYS A 238 -12.58 3.10 12.06
N ASP A 239 -12.74 2.05 11.24
CA ASP A 239 -13.09 0.72 11.73
C ASP A 239 -11.86 -0.02 12.29
N LEU A 240 -10.66 0.27 11.79
CA LEU A 240 -9.41 -0.31 12.29
C LEU A 240 -8.99 0.27 13.64
N ASP A 241 -9.28 1.55 13.87
CA ASP A 241 -8.89 2.31 15.08
C ASP A 241 -7.39 2.24 15.41
N CYS A 242 -6.53 2.20 14.38
CA CYS A 242 -5.09 2.22 14.57
C CYS A 242 -4.59 3.66 14.78
N ASP A 243 -3.41 3.80 15.42
CA ASP A 243 -2.78 5.08 15.63
C ASP A 243 -1.95 5.51 14.40
N TYR A 244 -1.35 4.55 13.71
CA TYR A 244 -0.49 4.76 12.55
C TYR A 244 -0.75 3.69 11.49
N TYR A 245 -0.63 4.07 10.20
CA TYR A 245 -0.81 3.16 9.09
C TYR A 245 0.09 3.54 7.91
N GLY A 246 0.80 2.57 7.35
CA GLY A 246 1.58 2.76 6.12
C GLY A 246 1.13 1.84 5.00
N SER A 247 1.09 2.32 3.75
CA SER A 247 0.77 1.49 2.59
C SER A 247 1.58 1.85 1.35
N SER A 248 1.77 0.87 0.47
CA SER A 248 2.41 1.02 -0.85
C SER A 248 1.36 0.99 -1.95
N LEU A 249 1.16 2.09 -2.65
CA LEU A 249 0.11 2.25 -3.64
C LEU A 249 0.44 1.61 -4.99
N HIS A 250 1.73 1.33 -5.25
CA HIS A 250 2.21 0.64 -6.45
C HIS A 250 1.93 -0.88 -6.46
N LYS A 251 1.30 -1.39 -5.40
CA LYS A 251 0.85 -2.79 -5.30
C LYS A 251 -0.59 -2.90 -5.82
N TRP A 252 -1.55 -3.06 -4.94
CA TRP A 252 -2.93 -3.40 -5.32
C TRP A 252 -3.77 -2.23 -5.86
N LEU A 253 -3.37 -0.98 -5.59
CA LEU A 253 -4.01 0.20 -6.20
C LEU A 253 -3.47 0.51 -7.60
N SER A 254 -2.38 -0.15 -8.04
CA SER A 254 -1.77 0.03 -9.36
C SER A 254 -1.34 1.48 -9.66
N VAL A 255 -0.79 2.17 -8.66
CA VAL A 255 -0.12 3.46 -8.86
C VAL A 255 1.32 3.20 -9.37
N PRO A 256 1.93 4.04 -10.19
CA PRO A 256 3.36 3.92 -10.52
C PRO A 256 4.25 3.87 -9.27
N LEU A 257 5.47 3.32 -9.41
CA LEU A 257 6.46 3.30 -8.32
C LEU A 257 6.71 4.70 -7.76
N GLY A 258 6.89 4.79 -6.44
CA GLY A 258 7.16 6.04 -5.74
C GLY A 258 5.91 6.71 -5.15
N ALA A 259 4.84 5.95 -4.92
CA ALA A 259 3.67 6.39 -4.16
C ALA A 259 3.36 5.45 -3.00
N GLY A 260 3.15 6.04 -1.83
CA GLY A 260 2.69 5.41 -0.60
C GLY A 260 1.70 6.30 0.13
N LEU A 261 1.13 5.76 1.18
CA LEU A 261 0.22 6.43 2.09
C LEU A 261 0.79 6.31 3.50
N LEU A 262 0.83 7.43 4.21
CA LEU A 262 0.96 7.48 5.66
C LEU A 262 -0.32 8.06 6.24
N PHE A 263 -0.94 7.32 7.16
CA PHE A 263 -2.00 7.81 8.05
C PHE A 263 -1.44 7.92 9.46
N VAL A 264 -1.76 9.03 10.12
CA VAL A 264 -1.50 9.25 11.56
C VAL A 264 -2.76 9.81 12.19
N LYS A 265 -3.27 9.14 13.23
CA LYS A 265 -4.42 9.61 13.99
C LYS A 265 -4.18 11.03 14.50
N LYS A 266 -5.16 11.91 14.36
CA LYS A 266 -4.99 13.36 14.53
C LYS A 266 -4.31 13.76 15.85
N ASP A 267 -4.68 13.12 16.95
CA ASP A 267 -4.12 13.37 18.27
C ASP A 267 -2.68 12.85 18.46
N LYS A 268 -2.19 12.04 17.52
CA LYS A 268 -0.83 11.49 17.51
C LYS A 268 0.15 12.26 16.62
N ILE A 269 -0.34 13.15 15.76
CA ILE A 269 0.52 13.84 14.78
C ILE A 269 1.67 14.58 15.47
N SER A 270 1.38 15.37 16.50
CA SER A 270 2.38 16.18 17.20
C SER A 270 3.41 15.38 18.00
N LYS A 271 3.15 14.10 18.23
CA LYS A 271 4.04 13.18 18.94
C LYS A 271 5.23 12.73 18.08
N ILE A 272 5.01 12.57 16.76
CA ILE A 272 5.99 11.99 15.85
C ILE A 272 6.94 13.08 15.34
N GLN A 273 8.24 12.89 15.46
CA GLN A 273 9.25 13.79 14.90
C GLN A 273 9.46 13.48 13.40
N PRO A 274 9.64 14.49 12.54
CA PRO A 274 9.86 14.24 11.11
C PRO A 274 11.25 13.64 10.86
N LEU A 275 11.38 12.79 9.83
CA LEU A 275 12.68 12.25 9.41
C LEU A 275 13.61 13.31 8.82
N LEU A 276 13.05 14.27 8.10
CA LEU A 276 13.77 15.36 7.45
C LEU A 276 13.23 16.69 7.94
N ALA A 277 14.11 17.70 8.00
CA ALA A 277 13.71 19.03 8.44
C ALA A 277 12.57 19.59 7.58
N PRO A 278 11.40 19.88 8.14
CA PRO A 278 10.28 20.43 7.38
C PRO A 278 10.53 21.91 7.04
N GLY A 279 9.82 22.40 6.02
CA GLY A 279 9.86 23.82 5.62
C GLY A 279 9.25 24.77 6.67
N ASN A 280 8.40 24.27 7.55
CA ASN A 280 7.90 24.93 8.75
C ASN A 280 7.71 23.90 9.88
N LEU A 281 7.65 24.37 11.11
CA LEU A 281 7.49 23.52 12.31
C LEU A 281 6.05 23.54 12.85
N ASN A 282 5.05 23.53 11.95
CA ASN A 282 3.68 23.37 12.40
C ASN A 282 3.40 21.91 12.81
N LEU A 283 3.70 21.60 14.06
CA LEU A 283 3.58 20.25 14.65
C LEU A 283 2.15 19.69 14.69
N THR A 284 1.13 20.50 14.40
CA THR A 284 -0.27 20.05 14.38
C THR A 284 -0.75 19.65 13.00
N SER A 285 0.02 19.92 11.95
CA SER A 285 -0.29 19.54 10.58
C SER A 285 0.49 18.31 10.17
N ILE A 286 -0.17 17.26 9.71
CA ILE A 286 0.51 16.06 9.22
C ILE A 286 1.51 16.35 8.08
N SER A 287 1.34 17.45 7.35
CA SER A 287 2.24 17.83 6.26
C SER A 287 3.70 18.07 6.72
N TYR A 288 3.92 18.34 8.01
CA TYR A 288 5.28 18.51 8.53
C TYR A 288 6.07 17.18 8.54
N LEU A 289 5.37 16.04 8.55
CA LEU A 289 5.97 14.71 8.47
C LEU A 289 6.38 14.33 7.03
N ASN A 290 5.89 15.04 6.02
CA ASN A 290 6.03 14.65 4.61
C ASN A 290 6.95 15.59 3.80
N HIS A 291 7.90 16.26 4.43
CA HIS A 291 8.88 17.05 3.67
C HIS A 291 10.03 16.17 3.21
N ILE A 292 10.05 15.85 1.92
CA ILE A 292 11.08 14.99 1.29
C ILE A 292 11.91 15.72 0.22
N GLY A 293 11.72 17.06 0.08
CA GLY A 293 12.35 17.83 -0.98
C GLY A 293 11.69 17.60 -2.35
N THR A 294 12.42 17.90 -3.41
CA THR A 294 11.94 17.71 -4.80
C THR A 294 11.84 16.23 -5.14
N HIS A 295 10.69 15.80 -5.64
CA HIS A 295 10.39 14.39 -5.96
C HIS A 295 9.56 14.28 -7.26
N PRO A 296 9.41 13.08 -7.84
CA PRO A 296 8.61 12.85 -9.05
C PRO A 296 7.12 13.12 -8.83
N ALA A 297 6.62 14.28 -9.25
CA ALA A 297 5.25 14.71 -9.00
C ALA A 297 4.21 14.05 -9.94
N ALA A 298 4.63 13.45 -11.06
CA ALA A 298 3.73 12.73 -11.96
C ALA A 298 3.08 11.52 -11.30
N THR A 299 3.80 10.86 -10.39
CA THR A 299 3.27 9.72 -9.62
C THR A 299 2.14 10.17 -8.69
N ASP A 300 2.29 11.33 -8.03
CA ASP A 300 1.26 11.90 -7.15
C ASP A 300 -0.06 12.15 -7.90
N LEU A 301 0.03 12.65 -9.14
CA LEU A 301 -1.15 12.88 -10.01
C LEU A 301 -1.83 11.57 -10.40
N THR A 302 -1.05 10.53 -10.71
CA THR A 302 -1.58 9.23 -11.16
C THR A 302 -2.36 8.51 -10.05
N VAL A 303 -2.20 8.92 -8.78
CA VAL A 303 -3.04 8.41 -7.67
C VAL A 303 -4.52 8.62 -7.94
N LEU A 304 -4.92 9.80 -8.44
CA LEU A 304 -6.33 10.10 -8.77
C LEU A 304 -6.84 9.19 -9.89
N ASP A 305 -6.03 8.98 -10.92
CA ASP A 305 -6.40 8.10 -12.04
C ASP A 305 -6.53 6.64 -11.59
N SER A 306 -5.64 6.19 -10.70
CA SER A 306 -5.69 4.83 -10.15
C SER A 306 -6.92 4.60 -9.27
N ILE A 307 -7.30 5.59 -8.45
CA ILE A 307 -8.54 5.56 -7.66
C ILE A 307 -9.75 5.48 -8.59
N ALA A 308 -9.82 6.35 -9.60
CA ALA A 308 -10.92 6.34 -10.56
C ALA A 308 -11.00 5.00 -11.34
N PHE A 309 -9.86 4.39 -11.68
CA PHE A 309 -9.84 3.07 -12.30
C PHE A 309 -10.32 1.97 -11.35
N GLN A 310 -9.91 2.02 -10.08
CA GLN A 310 -10.39 1.11 -9.04
C GLN A 310 -11.91 1.21 -8.83
N GLU A 311 -12.46 2.43 -8.85
CA GLU A 311 -13.89 2.69 -8.72
C GLU A 311 -14.69 2.13 -9.90
N LYS A 312 -14.18 2.24 -11.13
CA LYS A 312 -14.80 1.65 -12.34
C LYS A 312 -14.93 0.13 -12.22
N ILE A 313 -13.91 -0.57 -11.71
CA ILE A 313 -14.00 -2.02 -11.45
C ILE A 313 -14.96 -2.29 -10.28
N GLY A 314 -14.91 -1.45 -9.25
CA GLY A 314 -15.59 -1.62 -7.97
C GLY A 314 -14.76 -2.42 -6.98
N SER A 315 -14.45 -1.79 -5.84
CA SER A 315 -13.57 -2.38 -4.80
C SER A 315 -14.09 -3.73 -4.31
N LYS A 316 -15.40 -3.83 -4.04
CA LYS A 316 -16.03 -5.09 -3.59
C LYS A 316 -15.90 -6.19 -4.63
N ARG A 317 -16.16 -5.89 -5.90
CA ARG A 317 -16.08 -6.86 -7.01
C ARG A 317 -14.64 -7.36 -7.21
N LYS A 318 -13.66 -6.46 -7.12
CA LYS A 318 -12.24 -6.84 -7.16
C LYS A 318 -11.87 -7.75 -6.00
N GLU A 319 -12.31 -7.44 -4.79
CA GLU A 319 -12.09 -8.26 -3.60
C GLU A 319 -12.70 -9.66 -3.76
N GLU A 320 -13.96 -9.75 -4.17
CA GLU A 320 -14.65 -11.02 -4.43
C GLU A 320 -13.91 -11.87 -5.47
N ARG A 321 -13.42 -11.24 -6.55
CA ARG A 321 -12.60 -11.94 -7.57
C ARG A 321 -11.29 -12.47 -7.00
N LEU A 322 -10.58 -11.68 -6.21
CA LEU A 322 -9.32 -12.11 -5.61
C LEU A 322 -9.53 -13.26 -4.62
N ARG A 323 -10.60 -13.21 -3.81
CA ARG A 323 -11.00 -14.32 -2.92
C ARG A 323 -11.37 -15.56 -3.71
N PHE A 324 -12.12 -15.41 -4.79
CA PHE A 324 -12.45 -16.53 -5.69
C PHE A 324 -11.17 -17.19 -6.24
N ILE A 325 -10.24 -16.42 -6.78
CA ILE A 325 -8.97 -16.95 -7.32
C ILE A 325 -8.16 -17.65 -6.23
N GLN A 326 -8.05 -17.04 -5.05
CA GLN A 326 -7.33 -17.64 -3.92
C GLN A 326 -7.94 -19.00 -3.54
N LYS A 327 -9.27 -19.07 -3.40
CA LYS A 327 -9.98 -20.30 -3.07
C LYS A 327 -9.87 -21.34 -4.20
N TYR A 328 -10.02 -20.92 -5.45
CA TYR A 328 -9.97 -21.78 -6.63
C TYR A 328 -8.68 -22.63 -6.69
N TRP A 329 -7.52 -22.03 -6.49
CA TRP A 329 -6.28 -22.79 -6.52
C TRP A 329 -6.00 -23.52 -5.21
N SER A 330 -6.29 -22.92 -4.06
CA SER A 330 -5.94 -23.48 -2.76
C SER A 330 -6.75 -24.74 -2.46
N ASP A 331 -8.04 -24.78 -2.80
CA ASP A 331 -8.89 -25.98 -2.62
C ASP A 331 -8.37 -27.18 -3.41
N GLN A 332 -7.75 -26.94 -4.57
CA GLN A 332 -7.23 -28.04 -5.40
C GLN A 332 -5.94 -28.65 -4.83
N VAL A 333 -5.18 -27.91 -4.04
CA VAL A 333 -3.86 -28.35 -3.56
C VAL A 333 -3.82 -28.72 -2.07
N ARG A 334 -4.81 -28.27 -1.26
CA ARG A 334 -4.80 -28.50 0.20
C ARG A 334 -4.73 -30.00 0.57
N ASN A 335 -5.35 -30.86 -0.22
CA ASN A 335 -5.43 -32.29 0.03
C ASN A 335 -4.38 -33.11 -0.72
N VAL A 336 -3.44 -32.45 -1.42
CA VAL A 336 -2.37 -33.14 -2.15
C VAL A 336 -1.28 -33.56 -1.16
N PRO A 337 -0.90 -34.85 -1.11
CA PRO A 337 0.15 -35.32 -0.20
C PRO A 337 1.46 -34.56 -0.40
N GLY A 338 2.06 -34.10 0.71
CA GLY A 338 3.31 -33.35 0.71
C GLY A 338 3.15 -31.83 0.48
N ILE A 339 1.94 -31.33 0.24
CA ILE A 339 1.65 -29.89 0.15
C ILE A 339 1.03 -29.40 1.46
N ARG A 340 1.53 -28.26 1.95
CA ARG A 340 0.91 -27.50 3.03
C ARG A 340 0.61 -26.09 2.54
N VAL A 341 -0.65 -25.67 2.62
CA VAL A 341 -1.07 -24.29 2.35
C VAL A 341 -1.07 -23.53 3.66
N ASN A 342 -0.24 -22.50 3.76
CA ASN A 342 -0.08 -21.70 4.97
C ASN A 342 -1.11 -20.55 5.09
N THR A 343 -1.94 -20.33 4.07
CA THR A 343 -3.07 -19.42 4.15
C THR A 343 -4.22 -20.12 4.88
N PRO A 344 -4.88 -19.47 5.86
CA PRO A 344 -6.05 -20.04 6.53
C PRO A 344 -7.13 -20.49 5.54
N GLU A 345 -7.85 -21.55 5.86
CA GLU A 345 -8.87 -22.14 4.97
C GLU A 345 -10.07 -21.21 4.82
N ASP A 346 -10.48 -20.58 5.89
CA ASP A 346 -11.62 -19.66 5.93
C ASP A 346 -11.19 -18.26 6.43
N PRO A 347 -10.70 -17.42 5.51
CA PRO A 347 -10.36 -16.04 5.86
C PRO A 347 -11.59 -15.18 6.17
N VAL A 348 -12.81 -15.64 5.83
CA VAL A 348 -14.06 -14.87 5.99
C VAL A 348 -14.54 -14.88 7.44
N ASN A 349 -14.39 -15.99 8.15
CA ASN A 349 -14.79 -16.05 9.57
C ASN A 349 -13.89 -15.19 10.48
N LEU A 350 -12.73 -14.78 10.00
CA LEU A 350 -11.78 -13.96 10.74
C LEU A 350 -12.00 -12.44 10.52
N TRP A 351 -12.87 -12.02 9.58
CA TRP A 351 -13.00 -10.59 9.22
C TRP A 351 -14.44 -10.05 9.16
N HIS A 352 -15.47 -10.89 8.94
CA HIS A 352 -16.80 -10.42 8.57
C HIS A 352 -17.91 -10.68 9.59
N ASN A 353 -17.64 -10.70 10.87
CA ASN A 353 -18.73 -10.62 11.84
C ASN A 353 -19.01 -9.14 12.17
N LYS A 354 -19.55 -8.41 11.17
CA LYS A 354 -20.52 -7.31 11.35
C LYS A 354 -21.25 -7.05 10.06
#